data_785e31a3253ea4eeb5cfcf5f5942d296
#
_entry.id   785e31a3253ea4eeb5cfcf5f5942d296
#
_cell.length_a   1.000
_cell.length_b   1.000
_cell.length_c   1.000
_cell.angle_alpha   90.00
_cell.angle_beta   90.00
_cell.angle_gamma   90.00
#
_symmetry.space_group_name_H-M   'P 1'
#
loop_
_entity.id
_entity.type
_entity.pdbx_description
1 polymer ?
#
loop_
_entity_poly.entity_id
_entity_poly.type
_entity_poly.pdbx_seq_one_letter_code
_entity_poly.pdbx_strand_id
1 'polypeptide(L)'
;MIGRAWERSPVLIVMAGARACAIPLHHVAETMRPLPIEPVAGTPGFVRGVSVIRGAPTPVVDLKALLENGENSATYGRFVTIKLGERRVAIGVDGVVGLTNLDSAQLGDLPPILRDVAADLIEAIGTRDAQLLVVLRAARIVPDGVWTTLAAAEATR
;
A
#
# COMPACT_ATOMS: atom_id res chain seq x y z
N MET A 1 6.69 -18.54 19.65
CA MET A 1 6.62 -17.11 19.32
C MET A 1 6.12 -16.94 17.88
N ILE A 2 5.10 -16.17 17.70
CA ILE A 2 4.57 -15.91 16.37
C ILE A 2 5.46 -14.84 15.71
N GLY A 3 6.20 -15.21 14.66
CA GLY A 3 6.99 -14.25 13.91
C GLY A 3 6.11 -13.30 13.10
N ARG A 4 6.68 -12.16 12.71
CA ARG A 4 6.00 -11.24 11.81
C ARG A 4 5.90 -11.88 10.41
N ALA A 5 4.86 -11.53 9.67
CA ALA A 5 4.59 -12.14 8.37
C ALA A 5 5.78 -12.03 7.41
N TRP A 6 6.49 -10.91 7.43
CA TRP A 6 7.63 -10.66 6.54
C TRP A 6 8.91 -11.43 6.93
N GLU A 7 8.99 -11.98 8.15
CA GLU A 7 10.17 -12.73 8.59
C GLU A 7 10.33 -14.08 7.90
N ARG A 8 9.25 -14.64 7.38
CA ARG A 8 9.23 -15.98 6.77
C ARG A 8 8.94 -15.97 5.29
N SER A 9 8.56 -14.83 4.74
CA SER A 9 8.15 -14.71 3.36
C SER A 9 8.88 -13.56 2.69
N PRO A 10 9.14 -13.66 1.38
CA PRO A 10 9.69 -12.53 0.67
C PRO A 10 8.73 -11.34 0.68
N VAL A 11 9.29 -10.18 0.46
CA VAL A 11 8.53 -8.94 0.30
C VAL A 11 8.75 -8.39 -1.09
N LEU A 12 7.77 -7.66 -1.58
CA LEU A 12 7.88 -6.89 -2.81
C LEU A 12 8.32 -5.47 -2.44
N ILE A 13 9.43 -5.03 -3.01
CA ILE A 13 9.91 -3.66 -2.81
C ILE A 13 9.34 -2.79 -3.91
N VAL A 14 8.66 -1.72 -3.50
CA VAL A 14 8.08 -0.72 -4.40
C VAL A 14 8.60 0.67 -4.03
N MET A 15 8.54 1.61 -4.97
CA MET A 15 8.93 2.98 -4.74
C MET A 15 7.71 3.88 -4.68
N ALA A 16 7.57 4.63 -3.59
CA ALA A 16 6.60 5.69 -3.42
C ALA A 16 7.37 7.02 -3.36
N GLY A 17 7.52 7.68 -4.49
CA GLY A 17 8.48 8.78 -4.62
C GLY A 17 9.90 8.26 -4.40
N ALA A 18 10.63 8.90 -3.51
CA ALA A 18 12.00 8.47 -3.16
C ALA A 18 12.03 7.40 -2.06
N ARG A 19 10.87 7.00 -1.54
CA ARG A 19 10.80 6.07 -0.40
C ARG A 19 10.61 4.64 -0.86
N ALA A 20 11.47 3.73 -0.39
CA ALA A 20 11.31 2.31 -0.61
C ALA A 20 10.34 1.72 0.41
N CYS A 21 9.38 0.95 -0.06
CA CYS A 21 8.37 0.31 0.78
C CYS A 21 8.37 -1.19 0.51
N ALA A 22 8.21 -1.98 1.56
CA ALA A 22 8.13 -3.43 1.46
C ALA A 22 6.70 -3.89 1.74
N ILE A 23 6.15 -4.67 0.83
CA ILE A 23 4.82 -5.26 0.97
C ILE A 23 5.00 -6.77 1.09
N PRO A 24 4.49 -7.40 2.16
CA PRO A 24 4.58 -8.87 2.28
C PRO A 24 3.97 -9.55 1.06
N LEU A 25 4.73 -10.45 0.44
CA LEU A 25 4.35 -11.04 -0.84
C LEU A 25 3.03 -11.83 -0.78
N HIS A 26 2.73 -12.44 0.37
CA HIS A 26 1.50 -13.22 0.49
C HIS A 26 0.23 -12.39 0.34
N HIS A 27 0.31 -11.07 0.47
CA HIS A 27 -0.83 -10.19 0.20
C HIS A 27 -0.87 -9.72 -1.25
N VAL A 28 0.22 -9.84 -2.00
CA VAL A 28 0.28 -9.32 -3.37
C VAL A 28 -0.41 -10.29 -4.33
N ALA A 29 -1.38 -9.78 -5.09
CA ALA A 29 -2.04 -10.56 -6.13
C ALA A 29 -1.26 -10.47 -7.45
N GLU A 30 -0.99 -9.24 -7.92
CA GLU A 30 -0.24 -9.03 -9.15
C GLU A 30 0.31 -7.61 -9.24
N THR A 31 1.23 -7.40 -10.15
CA THR A 31 1.66 -6.06 -10.56
C THR A 31 1.22 -5.84 -12.01
N MET A 32 0.82 -4.62 -12.33
CA MET A 32 0.27 -4.32 -13.65
C MET A 32 0.52 -2.88 -14.04
N ARG A 33 0.30 -2.58 -15.31
CA ARG A 33 0.27 -1.20 -15.78
C ARG A 33 -0.92 -0.48 -15.17
N PRO A 34 -0.79 0.83 -14.90
CA PRO A 34 -1.90 1.60 -14.40
C PRO A 34 -3.07 1.59 -15.38
N LEU A 35 -4.28 1.53 -14.83
CA LEU A 35 -5.53 1.58 -15.58
C LEU A 35 -6.24 2.91 -15.30
N PRO A 36 -7.21 3.30 -16.12
CA PRO A 36 -7.99 4.51 -15.86
C PRO A 36 -8.67 4.46 -14.50
N ILE A 37 -8.68 5.59 -13.81
CA ILE A 37 -9.24 5.72 -12.47
C ILE A 37 -10.44 6.65 -12.52
N GLU A 38 -11.59 6.19 -12.00
CA GLU A 38 -12.77 7.02 -11.83
C GLU A 38 -12.79 7.57 -10.40
N PRO A 39 -12.78 8.89 -10.21
CA PRO A 39 -12.86 9.48 -8.86
C PRO A 39 -14.16 9.12 -8.17
N VAL A 40 -14.11 8.98 -6.84
CA VAL A 40 -15.27 8.73 -5.98
C VAL A 40 -15.32 9.82 -4.92
N ALA A 41 -16.47 10.49 -4.81
CA ALA A 41 -16.67 11.54 -3.83
C ALA A 41 -16.71 10.96 -2.41
N GLY A 42 -16.25 11.75 -1.44
CA GLY A 42 -16.34 11.40 -0.02
C GLY A 42 -15.20 10.52 0.48
N THR A 43 -14.19 10.24 -0.36
CA THR A 43 -13.02 9.46 0.06
C THR A 43 -11.87 10.38 0.45
N PRO A 44 -10.97 9.92 1.37
CA PRO A 44 -9.75 10.67 1.68
C PRO A 44 -8.89 10.91 0.44
N GLY A 45 -8.01 11.92 0.49
CA GLY A 45 -7.18 12.30 -0.65
C GLY A 45 -6.27 11.20 -1.17
N PHE A 46 -5.84 10.26 -0.32
CA PHE A 46 -4.99 9.15 -0.77
C PHE A 46 -5.77 8.08 -1.55
N VAL A 47 -7.09 8.07 -1.49
CA VAL A 47 -7.93 7.20 -2.31
C VAL A 47 -8.23 7.95 -3.60
N ARG A 48 -7.64 7.48 -4.72
CA ARG A 48 -7.77 8.17 -6.00
C ARG A 48 -9.11 7.91 -6.70
N GLY A 49 -9.75 6.81 -6.35
CA GLY A 49 -11.00 6.41 -6.97
C GLY A 49 -11.03 4.91 -7.17
N VAL A 50 -11.66 4.50 -8.27
CA VAL A 50 -11.89 3.08 -8.59
C VAL A 50 -11.43 2.81 -10.02
N SER A 51 -10.74 1.70 -10.22
CA SER A 51 -10.42 1.15 -11.54
C SER A 51 -11.09 -0.20 -11.71
N VAL A 52 -11.51 -0.51 -12.92
CA VAL A 52 -12.04 -1.85 -13.22
C VAL A 52 -10.86 -2.76 -13.52
N ILE A 53 -10.59 -3.69 -12.61
CA ILE A 53 -9.47 -4.64 -12.71
C ILE A 53 -10.06 -6.03 -12.76
N ARG A 54 -9.76 -6.77 -13.84
CA ARG A 54 -10.29 -8.11 -14.09
C ARG A 54 -11.82 -8.19 -13.93
N GLY A 55 -12.50 -7.15 -14.46
CA GLY A 55 -13.97 -7.09 -14.44
C GLY A 55 -14.57 -6.64 -13.10
N ALA A 56 -13.77 -6.27 -12.12
CA ALA A 56 -14.25 -5.89 -10.80
C ALA A 56 -13.83 -4.46 -10.44
N PRO A 57 -14.75 -3.63 -9.91
CA PRO A 57 -14.38 -2.32 -9.39
C PRO A 57 -13.40 -2.48 -8.22
N THR A 58 -12.25 -1.83 -8.32
CA THR A 58 -11.16 -1.97 -7.35
C THR A 58 -10.71 -0.59 -6.89
N PRO A 59 -10.71 -0.31 -5.57
CA PRO A 59 -10.21 0.98 -5.07
C PRO A 59 -8.74 1.15 -5.41
N VAL A 60 -8.35 2.37 -5.76
CA VAL A 60 -6.96 2.72 -6.05
C VAL A 60 -6.46 3.69 -4.99
N VAL A 61 -5.39 3.31 -4.32
CA VAL A 61 -4.76 4.09 -3.25
C VAL A 61 -3.41 4.62 -3.75
N ASP A 62 -3.17 5.91 -3.55
CA ASP A 62 -1.88 6.53 -3.83
C ASP A 62 -0.97 6.29 -2.61
N LEU A 63 0.03 5.43 -2.77
CA LEU A 63 0.90 5.07 -1.64
C LEU A 63 1.70 6.26 -1.12
N LYS A 64 2.20 7.11 -2.01
CA LYS A 64 2.96 8.29 -1.60
C LYS A 64 2.08 9.24 -0.78
N ALA A 65 0.86 9.50 -1.23
CA ALA A 65 -0.07 10.36 -0.50
C ALA A 65 -0.43 9.77 0.87
N LEU A 66 -0.61 8.45 0.93
CA LEU A 66 -0.91 7.76 2.18
C LEU A 66 0.21 7.91 3.21
N LEU A 67 1.47 7.82 2.77
CA LEU A 67 2.63 7.89 3.66
C LEU A 67 2.99 9.32 4.05
N GLU A 68 2.80 10.27 3.17
CA GLU A 68 3.27 11.65 3.34
C GLU A 68 2.16 12.65 3.69
N ASN A 69 0.91 12.23 3.68
CA ASN A 69 -0.25 13.13 3.84
C ASN A 69 -0.23 14.27 2.82
N GLY A 70 0.41 14.04 1.67
CA GLY A 70 0.63 15.07 0.67
C GLY A 70 -0.37 15.01 -0.47
N GLU A 71 -0.13 15.86 -1.46
CA GLU A 71 -0.91 15.88 -2.67
C GLU A 71 -0.69 14.60 -3.48
N ASN A 72 -1.73 14.20 -4.16
CA ASN A 72 -1.71 13.00 -4.98
C ASN A 72 -0.80 13.16 -6.20
N SER A 73 -0.09 12.11 -6.55
CA SER A 73 0.59 12.03 -7.84
C SER A 73 -0.46 11.97 -8.96
N ALA A 74 -0.20 12.67 -10.05
CA ALA A 74 -1.09 12.64 -11.20
C ALA A 74 -0.96 11.31 -11.98
N THR A 75 0.20 10.67 -11.89
CA THR A 75 0.50 9.46 -12.66
C THR A 75 1.22 8.44 -11.80
N TYR A 76 1.07 7.17 -12.17
CA TYR A 76 1.74 6.05 -11.53
C TYR A 76 2.54 5.26 -12.57
N GLY A 77 3.65 4.66 -12.15
CA GLY A 77 4.40 3.76 -13.00
C GLY A 77 3.81 2.36 -13.02
N ARG A 78 3.24 1.93 -11.89
CA ARG A 78 2.64 0.59 -11.74
C ARG A 78 1.48 0.62 -10.75
N PHE A 79 0.57 -0.33 -10.92
CA PHE A 79 -0.37 -0.73 -9.88
C PHE A 79 0.11 -2.05 -9.28
N VAL A 80 0.02 -2.15 -7.97
CA VAL A 80 0.20 -3.42 -7.25
C VAL A 80 -1.13 -3.77 -6.60
N THR A 81 -1.74 -4.88 -7.00
CA THR A 81 -3.00 -5.29 -6.39
C THR A 81 -2.73 -6.16 -5.18
N ILE A 82 -3.46 -5.89 -4.11
CA ILE A 82 -3.32 -6.55 -2.82
C ILE A 82 -4.62 -7.25 -2.46
N LYS A 83 -4.50 -8.45 -1.91
CA LYS A 83 -5.64 -9.22 -1.38
C LYS A 83 -5.74 -9.00 0.12
N LEU A 84 -6.91 -8.60 0.58
CA LEU A 84 -7.22 -8.43 2.00
C LEU A 84 -8.49 -9.24 2.31
N GLY A 85 -8.33 -10.56 2.47
CA GLY A 85 -9.45 -11.48 2.53
C GLY A 85 -10.16 -11.53 1.19
N GLU A 86 -11.45 -11.21 1.16
CA GLU A 86 -12.23 -11.13 -0.08
C GLU A 86 -12.12 -9.77 -0.77
N ARG A 87 -11.54 -8.80 -0.08
CA ARG A 87 -11.38 -7.45 -0.62
C ARG A 87 -10.07 -7.35 -1.40
N ARG A 88 -10.08 -6.49 -2.42
CA ARG A 88 -8.89 -6.16 -3.19
C ARG A 88 -8.71 -4.67 -3.26
N VAL A 89 -7.45 -4.24 -3.27
CA VAL A 89 -7.09 -2.83 -3.45
C VAL A 89 -5.92 -2.76 -4.42
N ALA A 90 -5.90 -1.73 -5.24
CA ALA A 90 -4.76 -1.44 -6.10
C ALA A 90 -3.97 -0.30 -5.48
N ILE A 91 -2.67 -0.48 -5.36
CA ILE A 91 -1.78 0.55 -4.85
C ILE A 91 -1.04 1.15 -6.03
N GLY A 92 -1.20 2.45 -6.21
CA GLY A 92 -0.45 3.21 -7.23
C GLY A 92 0.92 3.56 -6.69
N VAL A 93 1.96 3.13 -7.42
CA VAL A 93 3.37 3.33 -7.04
C VAL A 93 4.15 3.87 -8.23
N ASP A 94 5.32 4.44 -7.96
CA ASP A 94 6.19 4.93 -9.04
C ASP A 94 6.86 3.79 -9.78
N GLY A 95 7.19 2.72 -9.08
CA GLY A 95 7.81 1.55 -9.70
C GLY A 95 7.91 0.39 -8.75
N VAL A 96 8.21 -0.78 -9.32
CA VAL A 96 8.46 -2.01 -8.59
C VAL A 96 9.94 -2.34 -8.75
N VAL A 97 10.64 -2.51 -7.61
CA VAL A 97 12.07 -2.84 -7.62
C VAL A 97 12.27 -4.35 -7.77
N GLY A 98 11.53 -5.14 -7.02
CA GLY A 98 11.63 -6.59 -7.08
C GLY A 98 11.33 -7.27 -5.76
N LEU A 99 11.60 -8.57 -5.72
CA LEU A 99 11.40 -9.39 -4.53
C LEU A 99 12.69 -9.51 -3.74
N THR A 100 12.58 -9.50 -2.41
CA THR A 100 13.72 -9.75 -1.54
C THR A 100 13.25 -10.36 -0.22
N ASN A 101 14.16 -11.01 0.46
CA ASN A 101 13.93 -11.48 1.83
C ASN A 101 14.51 -10.45 2.79
N LEU A 102 13.74 -10.06 3.79
CA LEU A 102 14.20 -9.13 4.81
C LEU A 102 14.86 -9.89 5.96
N ASP A 103 15.99 -9.36 6.42
CA ASP A 103 16.64 -9.85 7.61
C ASP A 103 16.09 -9.09 8.81
N SER A 104 15.46 -9.81 9.75
CA SER A 104 14.89 -9.21 10.95
C SER A 104 15.90 -8.43 11.79
N ALA A 105 17.20 -8.79 11.70
CA ALA A 105 18.26 -8.08 12.40
C ALA A 105 18.48 -6.66 11.87
N GLN A 106 18.10 -6.40 10.62
CA GLN A 106 18.25 -5.09 9.98
C GLN A 106 17.01 -4.21 10.15
N LEU A 107 15.95 -4.76 10.74
CA LEU A 107 14.69 -4.06 10.93
C LEU A 107 14.40 -3.83 12.40
N GLY A 108 13.80 -2.72 12.71
CA GLY A 108 13.44 -2.36 14.07
C GLY A 108 12.01 -1.87 14.18
N ASP A 109 11.58 -1.69 15.41
CA ASP A 109 10.30 -1.12 15.69
C ASP A 109 10.26 0.35 15.27
N LEU A 110 9.06 0.84 15.02
CA LEU A 110 8.85 2.23 14.64
C LEU A 110 9.31 3.15 15.79
N PRO A 111 10.18 4.14 15.50
CA PRO A 111 10.58 5.10 16.53
C PRO A 111 9.35 5.84 17.11
N PRO A 112 9.38 6.19 18.41
CA PRO A 112 8.23 6.84 19.06
C PRO A 112 7.72 8.08 18.34
N ILE A 113 8.61 8.86 17.75
CA ILE A 113 8.24 10.07 17.01
C ILE A 113 7.38 9.80 15.78
N LEU A 114 7.49 8.60 15.21
CA LEU A 114 6.72 8.22 14.03
C LEU A 114 5.45 7.43 14.36
N ARG A 115 5.28 7.01 15.61
CA ARG A 115 4.14 6.17 16.02
C ARG A 115 2.80 6.89 15.86
N ASP A 116 2.76 8.20 16.12
CA ASP A 116 1.54 8.97 16.04
C ASP A 116 1.09 9.21 14.60
N VAL A 117 2.03 9.17 13.65
CA VAL A 117 1.76 9.52 12.26
C VAL A 117 1.37 8.31 11.42
N ALA A 118 1.96 7.16 11.70
CA ALA A 118 1.84 5.99 10.83
C ALA A 118 1.75 4.67 11.61
N ALA A 119 1.32 4.73 12.88
CA ALA A 119 1.34 3.57 13.78
C ALA A 119 0.60 2.36 13.23
N ASP A 120 -0.51 2.57 12.52
CA ASP A 120 -1.31 1.48 11.99
C ASP A 120 -0.82 0.97 10.64
N LEU A 121 -0.16 1.82 9.86
CA LEU A 121 0.24 1.48 8.50
C LEU A 121 1.62 0.85 8.43
N ILE A 122 2.55 1.31 9.28
CA ILE A 122 3.94 0.87 9.23
C ILE A 122 4.18 -0.16 10.32
N GLU A 123 4.60 -1.36 9.93
CA GLU A 123 4.91 -2.44 10.85
C GLU A 123 6.33 -2.38 11.38
N ALA A 124 7.29 -2.00 10.53
CA ALA A 124 8.69 -1.93 10.88
C ALA A 124 9.42 -0.97 9.94
N ILE A 125 10.59 -0.52 10.37
CA ILE A 125 11.47 0.27 9.51
C ILE A 125 12.86 -0.32 9.53
N GLY A 126 13.59 -0.10 8.45
CA GLY A 126 14.96 -0.56 8.31
C GLY A 126 15.68 0.25 7.26
N THR A 127 16.77 -0.31 6.76
CA THR A 127 17.54 0.33 5.70
C THR A 127 17.79 -0.66 4.58
N ARG A 128 17.85 -0.13 3.37
CA ARG A 128 18.22 -0.84 2.18
C ARG A 128 19.10 0.11 1.34
N ASP A 129 20.35 -0.31 1.08
CA ASP A 129 21.29 0.51 0.31
C ASP A 129 21.40 1.95 0.88
N ALA A 130 21.53 2.07 2.19
CA ALA A 130 21.62 3.33 2.94
C ALA A 130 20.36 4.21 2.85
N GLN A 131 19.25 3.66 2.36
CA GLN A 131 17.98 4.36 2.29
C GLN A 131 16.99 3.76 3.29
N LEU A 132 16.07 4.58 3.76
CA LEU A 132 15.01 4.13 4.65
C LEU A 132 14.09 3.16 3.92
N LEU A 133 13.84 2.01 4.54
CA LEU A 133 12.88 1.03 4.07
C LEU A 133 11.73 0.96 5.07
N VAL A 134 10.51 1.08 4.56
CA VAL A 134 9.30 1.02 5.38
C VAL A 134 8.56 -0.27 5.07
N VAL A 135 8.35 -1.11 6.10
CA VAL A 135 7.55 -2.34 5.94
C VAL A 135 6.10 -2.01 6.24
N LEU A 136 5.23 -2.22 5.26
CA LEU A 136 3.82 -1.85 5.35
C LEU A 136 2.98 -2.96 5.96
N ARG A 137 1.99 -2.55 6.75
CA ARG A 137 0.95 -3.44 7.23
C ARG A 137 -0.22 -3.40 6.23
N ALA A 138 -0.25 -4.37 5.34
CA ALA A 138 -1.19 -4.36 4.21
C ALA A 138 -2.65 -4.19 4.62
N ALA A 139 -3.05 -4.82 5.73
CA ALA A 139 -4.42 -4.76 6.21
C ALA A 139 -4.88 -3.35 6.63
N ARG A 140 -3.95 -2.40 6.80
CA ARG A 140 -4.25 -1.03 7.23
C ARG A 140 -4.13 0.01 6.12
N ILE A 141 -3.87 -0.42 4.90
CA ILE A 141 -3.72 0.49 3.77
C ILE A 141 -5.02 1.24 3.48
N VAL A 142 -6.16 0.55 3.58
CA VAL A 142 -7.47 1.18 3.44
C VAL A 142 -8.21 1.09 4.77
N PRO A 143 -8.45 2.24 5.44
CA PRO A 143 -9.22 2.24 6.68
C PRO A 143 -10.65 1.73 6.49
N ASP A 144 -11.23 1.14 7.53
CA ASP A 144 -12.57 0.54 7.46
C ASP A 144 -13.65 1.52 7.01
N GLY A 145 -13.58 2.77 7.44
CA GLY A 145 -14.54 3.78 7.02
C GLY A 145 -14.52 4.06 5.52
N VAL A 146 -13.37 3.91 4.87
CA VAL A 146 -13.24 4.09 3.42
C VAL A 146 -13.99 2.97 2.68
N TRP A 147 -13.91 1.73 3.18
CA TRP A 147 -14.66 0.62 2.59
C TRP A 147 -16.16 0.88 2.60
N THR A 148 -16.68 1.45 3.68
CA THR A 148 -18.10 1.80 3.79
C THR A 148 -18.48 2.86 2.75
N THR A 149 -17.65 3.89 2.58
CA THR A 149 -17.88 4.94 1.58
C THR A 149 -17.87 4.38 0.15
N LEU A 150 -16.93 3.50 -0.14
CA LEU A 150 -16.84 2.88 -1.48
C LEU A 150 -18.03 1.98 -1.76
N ALA A 151 -18.48 1.21 -0.79
CA ALA A 151 -19.67 0.37 -0.93
C ALA A 151 -20.93 1.19 -1.20
N ALA A 152 -21.09 2.33 -0.50
CA ALA A 152 -22.20 3.23 -0.73
C ALA A 152 -22.17 3.83 -2.13
N ALA A 153 -20.99 4.19 -2.65
CA ALA A 153 -20.84 4.73 -3.99
C ALA A 153 -21.19 3.67 -5.07
N GLU A 154 -20.81 2.41 -4.84
CA GLU A 154 -21.16 1.33 -5.75
C GLU A 154 -22.66 1.06 -5.77
N ALA A 155 -23.33 1.17 -4.63
CA ALA A 155 -24.76 0.92 -4.52
C ALA A 155 -25.60 1.98 -5.25
N THR A 156 -25.05 3.16 -5.51
CA THR A 156 -25.75 4.25 -6.20
C THR A 156 -25.49 4.31 -7.71
N ARG A 157 -24.69 3.42 -8.23
CA ARG A 157 -24.41 3.32 -9.68
C ARG A 157 -25.48 2.59 -10.45
#